data_856d6db094e78fbba9f385ea0d654a47
#
_entry.id   856d6db094e78fbba9f385ea0d654a47
#
_cell.length_a   1.000
_cell.length_b   1.000
_cell.length_c   1.000
_cell.angle_alpha   90.00
_cell.angle_beta   90.00
_cell.angle_gamma   90.00
#
_symmetry.space_group_name_H-M   'P 1'
#
loop_
_entity.id
_entity.type
_entity.pdbx_description
1 polymer ?
#
loop_
_entity_poly.entity_id
_entity_poly.type
_entity_poly.pdbx_seq_one_letter_code
_entity_poly.pdbx_strand_id
1 'polypeptide(L)'
;MDKIVKSSKSYKKYIMPSGIIRNVQGYEPFALDILLKTYQEEQIKTDRYDLPVINYTYNDKTKRYFPDIWIPHINLIIEVKSQWIYNKQLEINKSKEKYTKDCGYEYEVWIFDRKANKIVPYLV
;
A
#
# COMPACT_ATOMS: atom_id res chain seq x y z
N MET A 1 -10.21 -16.10 -4.07
CA MET A 1 -9.84 -15.63 -4.31
C MET A 1 -9.75 -14.95 -4.65
N ASP A 2 -9.93 -14.55 -4.65
CA ASP A 2 -9.83 -13.84 -5.13
C ASP A 2 -9.22 -13.30 -5.48
N LYS A 3 -8.89 -13.17 -5.59
CA LYS A 3 -8.34 -12.64 -5.93
C LYS A 3 -8.01 -12.02 -6.48
N ILE A 4 -7.98 -11.94 -6.48
CA ILE A 4 -7.77 -11.40 -6.86
C ILE A 4 -7.72 -10.75 -7.38
N VAL A 5 -8.36 -10.71 -6.79
CA VAL A 5 -8.43 -9.97 -7.51
C VAL A 5 -7.73 -8.91 -8.34
N LYS A 6 -6.78 -8.26 -7.89
CA LYS A 6 -5.90 -7.48 -8.73
C LYS A 6 -5.39 -8.34 -9.84
N SER A 7 -5.17 -7.77 -11.00
CA SER A 7 -4.71 -8.52 -12.13
C SER A 7 -3.30 -9.06 -11.88
N SER A 8 -3.12 -10.36 -12.03
CA SER A 8 -1.80 -10.97 -11.87
C SER A 8 -0.80 -10.45 -12.91
N LYS A 9 -1.27 -9.98 -14.07
CA LYS A 9 -0.37 -9.45 -15.10
C LYS A 9 0.31 -8.15 -14.69
N SER A 10 -0.20 -7.49 -13.65
CA SER A 10 0.40 -6.27 -13.13
C SER A 10 1.51 -6.54 -12.12
N TYR A 11 1.69 -7.78 -11.71
CA TYR A 11 2.69 -8.10 -10.69
C TYR A 11 4.10 -8.02 -11.24
N LYS A 12 4.99 -7.50 -10.40
CA LYS A 12 6.44 -7.43 -10.65
C LYS A 12 7.13 -8.18 -9.54
N LYS A 13 8.27 -8.77 -9.87
CA LYS A 13 9.08 -9.47 -8.88
C LYS A 13 10.07 -8.50 -8.28
N TYR A 14 10.11 -8.46 -6.96
CA TYR A 14 11.06 -7.63 -6.22
C TYR A 14 11.94 -8.53 -5.37
N ILE A 15 13.25 -8.43 -5.55
CA ILE A 15 14.20 -9.26 -4.81
C ILE A 15 14.60 -8.50 -3.56
N MET A 16 14.26 -9.05 -2.40
CA MET A 16 14.60 -8.46 -1.10
C MET A 16 16.10 -8.67 -0.81
N PRO A 17 16.66 -7.94 0.15
CA PRO A 17 18.07 -8.11 0.51
C PRO A 17 18.47 -9.56 0.82
N SER A 18 17.56 -10.34 1.38
CA SER A 18 17.81 -11.76 1.68
C SER A 18 17.81 -12.66 0.45
N GLY A 19 17.37 -12.13 -0.70
CA GLY A 19 17.17 -12.93 -1.91
C GLY A 19 15.75 -13.45 -2.07
N ILE A 20 14.90 -13.29 -1.05
CA ILE A 20 13.50 -13.69 -1.15
C ILE A 20 12.80 -12.79 -2.16
N ILE A 21 11.99 -13.40 -3.03
CA ILE A 21 11.24 -12.67 -4.04
C ILE A 21 9.85 -12.35 -3.52
N ARG A 22 9.43 -11.10 -3.65
CA ARG A 22 8.07 -10.67 -3.35
C ARG A 22 7.39 -10.22 -4.62
N ASN A 23 6.09 -10.51 -4.72
CA ASN A 23 5.29 -10.05 -5.85
C ASN A 23 4.63 -8.73 -5.45
N VAL A 24 4.91 -7.69 -6.23
CA VAL A 24 4.43 -6.34 -5.94
C VAL A 24 3.83 -5.73 -7.21
N GLN A 25 3.19 -4.59 -7.09
CA GLN A 25 2.51 -3.95 -8.22
C GLN A 25 2.84 -2.47 -8.30
N GLY A 26 2.63 -1.91 -9.50
CA GLY A 26 2.72 -0.47 -9.71
C GLY A 26 4.05 0.11 -9.26
N TYR A 27 3.97 1.11 -8.39
CA TYR A 27 5.16 1.79 -7.86
C TYR A 27 5.67 1.20 -6.55
N GLU A 28 5.12 0.08 -6.11
CA GLU A 28 5.56 -0.57 -4.88
C GLU A 28 7.06 -0.89 -4.85
N PRO A 29 7.69 -1.30 -5.97
CA PRO A 29 9.15 -1.51 -5.97
C PRO A 29 9.92 -0.28 -5.54
N PHE A 30 9.49 0.89 -5.97
CA PHE A 30 10.17 2.15 -5.62
C PHE A 30 9.94 2.51 -4.15
N ALA A 31 8.75 2.22 -3.63
CA ALA A 31 8.46 2.40 -2.21
C ALA A 31 9.35 1.49 -1.36
N LEU A 32 9.52 0.24 -1.77
CA LEU A 32 10.39 -0.70 -1.06
C LEU A 32 11.85 -0.26 -1.09
N ASP A 33 12.32 0.29 -2.21
CA ASP A 33 13.67 0.83 -2.28
C ASP A 33 13.90 1.89 -1.21
N ILE A 34 12.91 2.76 -1.01
CA ILE A 34 12.99 3.81 0.00
C ILE A 34 12.95 3.22 1.41
N LEU A 35 11.99 2.33 1.66
CA LEU A 35 11.79 1.76 2.99
C LEU A 35 12.99 0.93 3.46
N LEU A 36 13.62 0.20 2.55
CA LEU A 36 14.76 -0.64 2.90
C LEU A 36 16.00 0.14 3.30
N LYS A 37 16.01 1.45 3.07
CA LYS A 37 17.08 2.32 3.59
C LYS A 37 16.96 2.54 5.09
N THR A 38 15.77 2.33 5.65
CA THR A 38 15.49 2.62 7.06
C THR A 38 15.10 1.37 7.84
N TYR A 39 14.35 0.46 7.20
CA TYR A 39 13.77 -0.70 7.89
C TYR A 39 14.38 -1.99 7.41
N GLN A 40 14.42 -2.98 8.30
CA GLN A 40 14.80 -4.35 7.94
C GLN A 40 13.68 -4.97 7.10
N GLU A 41 14.03 -5.90 6.21
CA GLU A 41 13.00 -6.49 5.36
C GLU A 41 11.93 -7.22 6.18
N GLU A 42 12.27 -7.80 7.33
CA GLU A 42 11.31 -8.50 8.18
C GLU A 42 10.29 -7.55 8.79
N GLN A 43 10.59 -6.27 8.87
CA GLN A 43 9.69 -5.26 9.42
C GLN A 43 8.67 -4.76 8.42
N ILE A 44 8.86 -5.08 7.13
CA ILE A 44 8.03 -4.57 6.05
C ILE A 44 7.16 -5.72 5.53
N LYS A 45 5.84 -5.62 5.72
CA LYS A 45 4.90 -6.64 5.28
C LYS A 45 4.24 -6.20 3.99
N THR A 46 4.26 -7.07 2.99
CA THR A 46 3.63 -6.81 1.69
C THR A 46 2.78 -7.98 1.21
N ASP A 47 2.91 -9.14 1.84
CA ASP A 47 2.14 -10.33 1.50
C ASP A 47 0.73 -10.18 2.06
N ARG A 48 -0.30 -10.44 1.24
CA ARG A 48 -1.68 -10.26 1.68
C ARG A 48 -2.02 -11.08 2.92
N TYR A 49 -1.33 -12.20 3.16
CA TYR A 49 -1.59 -13.01 4.34
C TYR A 49 -1.05 -12.38 5.62
N ASP A 50 -0.10 -11.46 5.48
CA ASP A 50 0.46 -10.73 6.62
C ASP A 50 -0.22 -9.39 6.84
N LEU A 51 -0.91 -8.88 5.82
CA LEU A 51 -1.50 -7.55 5.86
C LEU A 51 -2.83 -7.56 6.59
N PRO A 52 -3.14 -6.49 7.36
CA PRO A 52 -4.46 -6.37 7.94
C PRO A 52 -5.51 -6.11 6.87
N VAL A 53 -6.75 -6.45 7.17
CA VAL A 53 -7.88 -6.17 6.29
C VAL A 53 -8.69 -5.05 6.93
N ILE A 54 -8.94 -4.00 6.16
CA ILE A 54 -9.71 -2.86 6.63
C ILE A 54 -11.06 -2.87 5.93
N ASN A 55 -12.13 -2.89 6.72
CA ASN A 55 -13.48 -2.75 6.16
C ASN A 55 -13.80 -1.27 6.11
N TYR A 56 -14.27 -0.80 4.96
CA TYR A 56 -14.68 0.58 4.81
C TYR A 56 -16.00 0.66 4.06
N THR A 57 -16.74 1.72 4.31
CA THR A 57 -18.01 1.96 3.65
C THR A 57 -17.88 3.13 2.69
N TYR A 58 -18.36 2.92 1.47
CA TYR A 58 -18.37 3.96 0.45
C TYR A 58 -19.63 3.76 -0.41
N ASN A 59 -20.41 4.82 -0.59
CA ASN A 59 -21.68 4.78 -1.32
C ASN A 59 -22.60 3.69 -0.78
N ASP A 60 -22.74 3.64 0.56
CA ASP A 60 -23.61 2.69 1.27
C ASP A 60 -23.24 1.23 1.09
N LYS A 61 -22.04 0.96 0.59
CA LYS A 61 -21.55 -0.41 0.44
C LYS A 61 -20.33 -0.62 1.29
N THR A 62 -20.30 -1.73 2.02
CA THR A 62 -19.14 -2.12 2.80
C THR A 62 -18.19 -2.92 1.91
N LYS A 63 -16.94 -2.51 1.89
CA LYS A 63 -15.91 -3.15 1.08
C LYS A 63 -14.71 -3.50 1.95
N ARG A 64 -13.92 -4.45 1.49
CA ARG A 64 -12.67 -4.80 2.14
C ARG A 64 -11.52 -4.13 1.41
N TYR A 65 -10.56 -3.66 2.19
CA TYR A 65 -9.39 -3.00 1.67
C TYR A 65 -8.16 -3.74 2.20
N PHE A 66 -7.29 -4.14 1.29
CA PHE A 66 -6.00 -4.75 1.62
C PHE A 66 -4.93 -3.69 1.37
N PRO A 67 -4.24 -3.23 2.42
CA PRO A 67 -3.17 -2.24 2.23
C PRO A 67 -2.04 -2.80 1.37
N ASP A 68 -1.26 -1.89 0.79
CA ASP A 68 -0.10 -2.30 0.01
C ASP A 68 1.06 -2.71 0.90
N ILE A 69 1.33 -1.94 1.93
CA ILE A 69 2.49 -2.14 2.81
C ILE A 69 2.07 -1.87 4.25
N TRP A 70 2.56 -2.71 5.16
CA TRP A 70 2.36 -2.53 6.59
C TRP A 70 3.67 -2.70 7.32
N ILE A 71 3.98 -1.77 8.21
CA ILE A 71 5.15 -1.82 9.08
C ILE A 71 4.65 -1.94 10.52
N PRO A 72 4.53 -3.18 11.03
CA PRO A 72 3.84 -3.42 12.31
C PRO A 72 4.44 -2.71 13.51
N HIS A 73 5.77 -2.65 13.61
CA HIS A 73 6.38 -2.13 14.84
C HIS A 73 6.14 -0.63 15.04
N ILE A 74 5.78 0.10 13.99
CA ILE A 74 5.36 1.50 14.10
C ILE A 74 3.89 1.65 13.71
N ASN A 75 3.21 0.54 13.51
CA ASN A 75 1.79 0.48 13.21
C ASN A 75 1.39 1.33 12.01
N LEU A 76 2.23 1.35 10.98
CA LEU A 76 2.05 2.23 9.83
C LEU A 76 1.59 1.44 8.61
N ILE A 77 0.49 1.89 8.03
CA ILE A 77 0.01 1.39 6.74
C ILE A 77 0.38 2.42 5.69
N ILE A 78 0.97 1.93 4.59
CA ILE A 78 1.34 2.78 3.47
C ILE A 78 0.57 2.31 2.24
N GLU A 79 -0.12 3.24 1.61
CA GLU A 79 -0.79 3.01 0.34
C GLU A 79 0.06 3.64 -0.76
N VAL A 80 0.36 2.89 -1.81
CA VAL A 80 1.22 3.35 -2.90
C VAL A 80 0.36 3.60 -4.13
N LYS A 81 0.40 4.83 -4.64
CA LYS A 81 -0.45 5.23 -5.76
C LYS A 81 0.34 6.02 -6.79
N SER A 82 -0.07 5.90 -8.05
CA SER A 82 0.34 6.89 -9.04
C SER A 82 -0.44 8.17 -8.79
N GLN A 83 0.14 9.30 -9.19
CA GLN A 83 -0.54 10.59 -9.07
C GLN A 83 -1.89 10.57 -9.79
N TRP A 84 -1.92 9.98 -10.98
CA TRP A 84 -3.13 9.95 -11.79
C TRP A 84 -4.25 9.16 -11.10
N ILE A 85 -3.93 7.97 -10.60
CA ILE A 85 -4.92 7.12 -9.93
C ILE A 85 -5.40 7.78 -8.63
N TYR A 86 -4.48 8.38 -7.87
CA TYR A 86 -4.87 9.03 -6.62
C TYR A 86 -5.89 10.14 -6.86
N ASN A 87 -5.62 11.00 -7.85
CA ASN A 87 -6.51 12.11 -8.17
C ASN A 87 -7.85 11.62 -8.68
N LYS A 88 -7.85 10.53 -9.43
CA LYS A 88 -9.07 9.98 -10.00
C LYS A 88 -9.99 9.34 -8.95
N GLN A 89 -9.42 8.83 -7.87
CA GLN A 89 -10.16 8.08 -6.85
C GLN A 89 -10.13 8.77 -5.49
N LEU A 90 -10.16 10.09 -5.49
CA LEU A 90 -9.94 10.86 -4.27
C LEU A 90 -10.92 10.52 -3.15
N GLU A 91 -12.22 10.38 -3.46
CA GLU A 91 -13.23 10.12 -2.44
C GLU A 91 -13.08 8.73 -1.83
N ILE A 92 -12.77 7.74 -2.66
CA ILE A 92 -12.52 6.38 -2.17
C ILE A 92 -11.29 6.38 -1.28
N ASN A 93 -10.25 7.11 -1.67
CA ASN A 93 -9.01 7.18 -0.90
C ASN A 93 -9.25 7.83 0.47
N LYS A 94 -10.07 8.86 0.52
CA LYS A 94 -10.43 9.51 1.79
C LYS A 94 -11.19 8.56 2.70
N SER A 95 -12.09 7.75 2.14
CA SER A 95 -12.83 6.77 2.91
C SER A 95 -11.90 5.71 3.50
N LYS A 96 -10.98 5.19 2.69
CA LYS A 96 -10.00 4.22 3.18
C LYS A 96 -9.14 4.80 4.28
N GLU A 97 -8.72 6.04 4.14
CA GLU A 97 -7.95 6.73 5.18
C GLU A 97 -8.71 6.78 6.49
N LYS A 98 -9.96 7.24 6.42
CA LYS A 98 -10.78 7.39 7.61
C LYS A 98 -10.93 6.07 8.35
N TYR A 99 -11.31 5.02 7.64
CA TYR A 99 -11.56 3.73 8.29
C TYR A 99 -10.28 3.07 8.78
N THR A 100 -9.16 3.29 8.08
CA THR A 100 -7.87 2.78 8.51
C THR A 100 -7.45 3.42 9.83
N LYS A 101 -7.58 4.74 9.91
CA LYS A 101 -7.26 5.46 11.15
C LYS A 101 -8.19 5.09 12.29
N ASP A 102 -9.48 4.91 11.99
CA ASP A 102 -10.47 4.50 12.99
C ASP A 102 -10.13 3.12 13.57
N CYS A 103 -9.44 2.28 12.81
CA CYS A 103 -8.97 0.99 13.29
C CYS A 103 -7.69 1.09 14.15
N GLY A 104 -7.15 2.29 14.29
CA GLY A 104 -5.99 2.50 15.15
C GLY A 104 -4.65 2.51 14.44
N TYR A 105 -4.63 2.48 13.11
CA TYR A 105 -3.37 2.51 12.36
C TYR A 105 -2.95 3.93 12.03
N GLU A 106 -1.63 4.14 11.95
CA GLU A 106 -1.08 5.29 11.27
C GLU A 106 -1.20 5.05 9.77
N TYR A 107 -1.34 6.11 8.98
CA TYR A 107 -1.63 5.95 7.56
C TYR A 107 -0.91 7.01 6.74
N GLU A 108 -0.24 6.56 5.69
CA GLU A 108 0.40 7.45 4.71
C GLU A 108 0.05 6.99 3.31
N VAL A 109 -0.15 7.93 2.41
CA VAL A 109 -0.27 7.64 0.99
C VAL A 109 0.99 8.16 0.32
N TRP A 110 1.71 7.26 -0.34
CA TRP A 110 2.91 7.60 -1.08
C TRP A 110 2.55 7.69 -2.56
N ILE A 111 2.72 8.87 -3.12
CA ILE A 111 2.32 9.15 -4.48
C ILE A 111 3.57 9.30 -5.35
N PHE A 112 3.58 8.62 -6.49
CA PHE A 112 4.71 8.62 -7.41
C PHE A 112 4.27 9.22 -8.76
N ASP A 113 5.18 10.01 -9.38
CA ASP A 113 4.93 10.54 -10.71
C ASP A 113 5.33 9.53 -11.78
N ARG A 114 5.18 9.92 -13.05
CA ARG A 114 5.45 9.02 -14.18
C ARG A 114 6.90 8.59 -14.29
N LYS A 115 7.81 9.33 -13.67
CA LYS A 115 9.25 9.01 -13.65
C LYS A 115 9.63 8.23 -12.42
N ALA A 116 8.64 7.76 -11.66
CA ALA A 116 8.83 7.01 -10.42
C ALA A 116 9.50 7.84 -9.31
N ASN A 117 9.33 9.16 -9.35
CA ASN A 117 9.76 10.01 -8.25
C ASN A 117 8.64 10.09 -7.23
N LYS A 118 8.99 9.86 -5.97
CA LYS A 118 8.03 10.05 -4.88
C LYS A 118 7.81 11.54 -4.69
N ILE A 119 6.59 11.99 -4.97
CA ILE A 119 6.27 13.42 -4.89
C ILE A 119 5.64 13.78 -3.55
N VAL A 120 4.98 12.83 -2.90
CA VAL A 120 4.35 13.07 -1.61
C VAL A 120 4.41 11.83 -0.76
N PRO A 121 4.84 11.90 0.54
CA PRO A 121 4.21 11.13 1.57
C PRO A 121 2.99 11.93 1.96
N TYR A 122 1.83 11.41 1.71
CA TYR A 122 0.62 12.09 2.09
C TYR A 122 0.36 11.75 3.54
N LEU A 123 0.70 12.69 4.40
CA LEU A 123 0.39 12.53 5.80
C LEU A 123 -1.06 12.93 5.99
N VAL A 124 -1.83 11.98 6.34
CA VAL A 124 -3.27 12.20 6.48
C VAL A 124 -3.69 12.12 7.93
#